data_40209d882bc800bef678c9b40c6bcae7
#
_entry.id   40209d882bc800bef678c9b40c6bcae7
#
_cell.length_a   1.000
_cell.length_b   1.000
_cell.length_c   1.000
_cell.angle_alpha   90.00
_cell.angle_beta   90.00
_cell.angle_gamma   90.00
#
_symmetry.space_group_name_H-M   'P 1'
#
loop_
_entity.id
_entity.type
_entity.pdbx_description
1 polymer ?
#
loop_
_entity_poly.entity_id
_entity_poly.type
_entity_poly.pdbx_seq_one_letter_code
_entity_poly.pdbx_strand_id
1 'polypeptide(L)'
;MKNFDTGRVQDKLINRLERQEKQQAFQRDRFFKFKLPEIHRTLSQTLLMEKIVETDNSAAFSDVLLKGLKKILKTSEFDFKYFIAPIRNLVPRPNPISLYITQYILEVVINEPDVIDVYGTDKEIYQAINKIISNINIKFERAEEKILEQLSHNSSLVPGSRDYEIALDQLFHKTMGEPTGGNPQ
;
A
#
# COMPACT_ATOMS: atom_id res chain seq x y z
N MET A 1 -4.56 14.01 49.29
CA MET A 1 -5.06 14.04 47.91
C MET A 1 -3.84 13.83 46.99
N LYS A 2 -3.74 12.68 46.36
CA LYS A 2 -2.66 12.43 45.37
C LYS A 2 -3.10 13.08 44.06
N ASN A 3 -2.45 14.16 43.67
CA ASN A 3 -2.56 14.71 42.31
C ASN A 3 -2.03 13.64 41.33
N PHE A 4 -2.93 12.96 40.66
CA PHE A 4 -2.57 12.13 39.52
C PHE A 4 -2.09 13.05 38.41
N ASP A 5 -0.83 12.93 38.07
CA ASP A 5 -0.15 13.64 36.98
C ASP A 5 -0.76 13.16 35.63
N THR A 6 -1.92 13.68 35.30
CA THR A 6 -2.68 13.33 34.11
C THR A 6 -1.91 13.67 32.82
N GLY A 7 -1.00 14.64 32.85
CA GLY A 7 -0.16 15.03 31.72
C GLY A 7 0.77 13.91 31.29
N ARG A 8 1.45 13.24 32.22
CA ARG A 8 2.37 12.13 31.89
C ARG A 8 1.66 10.91 31.27
N VAL A 9 0.40 10.65 31.64
CA VAL A 9 -0.38 9.55 31.06
C VAL A 9 -0.79 9.89 29.64
N GLN A 10 -1.20 11.14 29.39
CA GLN A 10 -1.56 11.62 28.06
C GLN A 10 -0.35 11.61 27.13
N ASP A 11 0.81 12.11 27.57
CA ASP A 11 2.04 12.08 26.78
C ASP A 11 2.48 10.65 26.41
N LYS A 12 2.34 9.69 27.32
CA LYS A 12 2.63 8.28 27.04
C LYS A 12 1.67 7.68 26.02
N LEU A 13 0.39 8.03 26.08
CA LEU A 13 -0.62 7.58 25.12
C LEU A 13 -0.38 8.18 23.73
N ILE A 14 -0.09 9.48 23.64
CA ILE A 14 0.24 10.17 22.40
C ILE A 14 1.48 9.54 21.77
N ASN A 15 2.56 9.38 22.52
CA ASN A 15 3.79 8.74 22.04
C ASN A 15 3.57 7.29 21.57
N ARG A 16 2.64 6.56 22.22
CA ARG A 16 2.29 5.20 21.80
C ARG A 16 1.52 5.21 20.48
N LEU A 17 0.55 6.10 20.33
CA LEU A 17 -0.22 6.26 19.10
C LEU A 17 0.67 6.70 17.93
N GLU A 18 1.56 7.67 18.14
CA GLU A 18 2.53 8.11 17.13
C GLU A 18 3.47 6.99 16.68
N ARG A 19 3.91 6.13 17.62
CA ARG A 19 4.72 4.94 17.26
C ARG A 19 3.93 3.93 16.46
N GLN A 20 2.65 3.70 16.80
CA GLN A 20 1.78 2.80 16.06
C GLN A 20 1.50 3.34 14.66
N GLU A 21 1.22 4.63 14.52
CA GLU A 21 1.00 5.26 13.22
C GLU A 21 2.25 5.21 12.35
N LYS A 22 3.43 5.50 12.90
CA LYS A 22 4.71 5.37 12.17
C LYS A 22 4.98 3.92 11.75
N GLN A 23 4.68 2.95 12.61
CA GLN A 23 4.87 1.54 12.30
C GLN A 23 3.91 1.08 11.20
N GLN A 24 2.65 1.49 11.23
CA GLN A 24 1.67 1.18 10.19
C GLN A 24 2.02 1.84 8.85
N ALA A 25 2.47 3.10 8.85
CA ALA A 25 2.95 3.77 7.65
C ALA A 25 4.18 3.06 7.07
N PHE A 26 5.12 2.65 7.90
CA PHE A 26 6.32 1.92 7.48
C PHE A 26 6.00 0.54 6.90
N GLN A 27 5.04 -0.21 7.48
CA GLN A 27 4.56 -1.48 6.93
C GLN A 27 3.87 -1.29 5.58
N ARG A 28 3.04 -0.27 5.43
CA ARG A 28 2.41 0.08 4.15
C ARG A 28 3.44 0.39 3.07
N ASP A 29 4.43 1.21 3.38
CA ASP A 29 5.47 1.61 2.44
C ASP A 29 6.31 0.40 2.00
N ARG A 30 6.61 -0.51 2.93
CA ARG A 30 7.30 -1.77 2.63
C ARG A 30 6.49 -2.68 1.73
N PHE A 31 5.20 -2.85 1.99
CA PHE A 31 4.29 -3.62 1.15
C PHE A 31 4.32 -3.13 -0.29
N PHE A 32 4.13 -1.83 -0.51
CA PHE A 32 4.16 -1.25 -1.85
C PHE A 32 5.52 -1.36 -2.50
N LYS A 33 6.58 -1.08 -1.76
CA LYS A 33 7.96 -1.14 -2.27
C LYS A 33 8.29 -2.50 -2.89
N PHE A 34 7.87 -3.61 -2.25
CA PHE A 34 8.16 -4.96 -2.71
C PHE A 34 7.08 -5.55 -3.62
N LYS A 35 5.83 -5.12 -3.50
CA LYS A 35 4.70 -5.74 -4.21
C LYS A 35 4.15 -4.91 -5.37
N LEU A 36 4.66 -3.73 -5.61
CA LEU A 36 4.20 -2.86 -6.69
C LEU A 36 4.19 -3.55 -8.07
N PRO A 37 5.22 -4.31 -8.50
CA PRO A 37 5.18 -5.00 -9.79
C PRO A 37 4.08 -6.07 -9.86
N GLU A 38 3.87 -6.83 -8.78
CA GLU A 38 2.82 -7.84 -8.71
C GLU A 38 1.42 -7.19 -8.73
N ILE A 39 1.25 -6.11 -7.97
CA ILE A 39 0.02 -5.32 -7.94
C ILE A 39 -0.28 -4.76 -9.33
N HIS A 40 0.68 -4.10 -9.96
CA HIS A 40 0.53 -3.51 -11.29
C HIS A 40 0.11 -4.55 -12.33
N ARG A 41 0.84 -5.67 -12.42
CA ARG A 41 0.54 -6.75 -13.37
C ARG A 41 -0.86 -7.32 -13.14
N THR A 42 -1.18 -7.67 -11.89
CA THR A 42 -2.47 -8.30 -11.56
C THR A 42 -3.63 -7.35 -11.78
N LEU A 43 -3.51 -6.08 -11.39
CA LEU A 43 -4.53 -5.07 -11.64
C LEU A 43 -4.73 -4.85 -13.14
N SER A 44 -3.67 -4.61 -13.91
CA SER A 44 -3.76 -4.38 -15.35
C SER A 44 -4.47 -5.54 -16.05
N GLN A 45 -4.09 -6.76 -15.75
CA GLN A 45 -4.70 -7.95 -16.34
C GLN A 45 -6.17 -8.10 -15.94
N THR A 46 -6.48 -8.01 -14.66
CA THR A 46 -7.84 -8.22 -14.15
C THR A 46 -8.80 -7.16 -14.68
N LEU A 47 -8.41 -5.88 -14.64
CA LEU A 47 -9.27 -4.78 -15.10
C LEU A 47 -9.61 -4.88 -16.60
N LEU A 48 -8.68 -5.38 -17.41
CA LEU A 48 -8.92 -5.62 -18.83
C LEU A 48 -9.72 -6.91 -19.08
N MET A 49 -9.40 -8.00 -18.40
CA MET A 49 -10.07 -9.29 -18.59
C MET A 49 -11.52 -9.28 -18.11
N GLU A 50 -11.78 -8.61 -16.99
CA GLU A 50 -13.15 -8.43 -16.44
C GLU A 50 -13.91 -7.30 -17.13
N LYS A 51 -13.31 -6.68 -18.16
CA LYS A 51 -13.89 -5.58 -18.94
C LYS A 51 -14.36 -4.40 -18.08
N ILE A 52 -13.64 -4.14 -17.01
CA ILE A 52 -13.84 -2.93 -16.19
C ILE A 52 -13.25 -1.73 -16.93
N VAL A 53 -12.11 -1.90 -17.59
CA VAL A 53 -11.51 -0.89 -18.46
C VAL A 53 -11.51 -1.39 -19.89
N GLU A 54 -12.01 -0.58 -20.81
CA GLU A 54 -11.99 -0.81 -22.26
C GLU A 54 -10.95 0.12 -22.90
N THR A 55 -10.03 -0.46 -23.67
CA THR A 55 -8.97 0.29 -24.34
C THR A 55 -8.52 -0.42 -25.62
N ASP A 56 -8.17 0.35 -26.62
CA ASP A 56 -7.52 -0.14 -27.85
C ASP A 56 -5.98 -0.28 -27.67
N ASN A 57 -5.45 0.31 -26.59
CA ASN A 57 -4.01 0.30 -26.30
C ASN A 57 -3.76 -0.13 -24.84
N SER A 58 -3.70 -1.44 -24.64
CA SER A 58 -3.47 -2.02 -23.31
C SER A 58 -2.12 -1.62 -22.69
N ALA A 59 -1.11 -1.32 -23.51
CA ALA A 59 0.19 -0.85 -23.02
C ALA A 59 0.08 0.57 -22.42
N ALA A 60 -0.61 1.48 -23.09
CA ALA A 60 -0.84 2.83 -22.60
C ALA A 60 -1.64 2.80 -21.28
N PHE A 61 -2.70 2.02 -21.20
CA PHE A 61 -3.44 1.81 -19.96
C PHE A 61 -2.56 1.28 -18.82
N SER A 62 -1.75 0.27 -19.10
CA SER A 62 -0.82 -0.31 -18.12
C SER A 62 0.18 0.72 -17.61
N ASP A 63 0.71 1.58 -18.48
CA ASP A 63 1.65 2.65 -18.12
C ASP A 63 0.99 3.73 -17.25
N VAL A 64 -0.24 4.11 -17.55
CA VAL A 64 -1.01 5.07 -16.74
C VAL A 64 -1.28 4.50 -15.35
N LEU A 65 -1.69 3.24 -15.27
CA LEU A 65 -1.90 2.58 -13.99
C LEU A 65 -0.62 2.51 -13.16
N LEU A 66 0.52 2.21 -13.80
CA LEU A 66 1.83 2.19 -13.13
C LEU A 66 2.22 3.57 -12.59
N LYS A 67 1.94 4.65 -13.35
CA LYS A 67 2.16 6.03 -12.87
C LYS A 67 1.36 6.32 -11.59
N GLY A 68 0.10 5.89 -11.55
CA GLY A 68 -0.75 6.03 -10.35
C GLY A 68 -0.21 5.28 -9.15
N LEU A 69 0.20 4.03 -9.34
CA LEU A 69 0.79 3.21 -8.29
C LEU A 69 2.11 3.80 -7.76
N LYS A 70 2.98 4.32 -8.63
CA LYS A 70 4.20 5.01 -8.22
C LYS A 70 3.93 6.33 -7.50
N LYS A 71 2.84 7.01 -7.84
CA LYS A 71 2.43 8.25 -7.18
C LYS A 71 2.03 8.02 -5.72
N ILE A 72 1.41 6.89 -5.39
CA ILE A 72 1.09 6.52 -4.00
C ILE A 72 2.32 6.57 -3.10
N LEU A 73 3.47 6.09 -3.58
CA LEU A 73 4.73 6.06 -2.82
C LEU A 73 5.30 7.45 -2.50
N LYS A 74 4.93 8.45 -3.29
CA LYS A 74 5.46 9.82 -3.18
C LYS A 74 4.44 10.81 -2.63
N THR A 75 3.19 10.38 -2.46
CA THR A 75 2.09 11.25 -2.02
C THR A 75 2.16 11.49 -0.52
N SER A 76 2.05 12.75 -0.10
CA SER A 76 1.93 13.09 1.31
C SER A 76 0.64 12.52 1.91
N GLU A 77 0.59 12.33 3.23
CA GLU A 77 -0.61 11.83 3.90
C GLU A 77 -1.81 12.75 3.67
N PHE A 78 -1.59 14.05 3.66
CA PHE A 78 -2.63 15.05 3.40
C PHE A 78 -3.19 14.91 1.99
N ASP A 79 -2.32 14.88 0.96
CA ASP A 79 -2.74 14.76 -0.43
C ASP A 79 -3.44 13.42 -0.70
N PHE A 80 -2.98 12.36 -0.05
CA PHE A 80 -3.60 11.05 -0.12
C PHE A 80 -5.03 11.08 0.42
N LYS A 81 -5.21 11.60 1.64
CA LYS A 81 -6.54 11.72 2.28
C LYS A 81 -7.48 12.64 1.50
N TYR A 82 -6.94 13.72 0.95
CA TYR A 82 -7.71 14.64 0.10
C TYR A 82 -8.18 13.96 -1.18
N PHE A 83 -7.29 13.24 -1.85
CA PHE A 83 -7.61 12.56 -3.11
C PHE A 83 -8.69 11.50 -2.97
N ILE A 84 -8.68 10.70 -1.90
CA ILE A 84 -9.70 9.66 -1.66
C ILE A 84 -10.99 10.21 -1.02
N ALA A 85 -11.06 11.49 -0.67
CA ALA A 85 -12.19 12.08 0.02
C ALA A 85 -13.55 11.87 -0.70
N PRO A 86 -13.65 11.97 -2.04
CA PRO A 86 -14.93 11.81 -2.77
C PRO A 86 -15.56 10.44 -2.55
N ILE A 87 -14.76 9.38 -2.43
CA ILE A 87 -15.25 7.99 -2.30
C ILE A 87 -14.99 7.37 -0.91
N ARG A 88 -14.56 8.18 0.06
CA ARG A 88 -14.20 7.69 1.41
C ARG A 88 -15.29 6.86 2.07
N ASN A 89 -16.54 7.22 1.89
CA ASN A 89 -17.70 6.60 2.52
C ASN A 89 -18.35 5.52 1.64
N LEU A 90 -17.68 5.09 0.58
CA LEU A 90 -18.20 4.11 -0.38
C LEU A 90 -18.57 2.78 0.27
N VAL A 91 -17.76 2.31 1.20
CA VAL A 91 -17.99 1.09 1.97
C VAL A 91 -17.61 1.28 3.44
N PRO A 92 -18.20 0.51 4.38
CA PRO A 92 -17.74 0.50 5.77
C PRO A 92 -16.30 -0.02 5.88
N ARG A 93 -15.45 0.68 6.62
CA ARG A 93 -14.03 0.30 6.87
C ARG A 93 -13.25 0.00 5.59
N PRO A 94 -13.15 0.95 4.67
CA PRO A 94 -12.48 0.74 3.41
C PRO A 94 -10.97 0.57 3.59
N ASN A 95 -10.34 -0.19 2.67
CA ASN A 95 -8.89 -0.19 2.52
C ASN A 95 -8.47 1.11 1.81
N PRO A 96 -7.64 1.98 2.43
CA PRO A 96 -7.29 3.28 1.84
C PRO A 96 -6.57 3.17 0.49
N ILE A 97 -5.79 2.12 0.30
CA ILE A 97 -5.05 1.86 -0.93
C ILE A 97 -6.00 1.47 -2.06
N SER A 98 -6.96 0.58 -1.77
CA SER A 98 -7.99 0.20 -2.73
C SER A 98 -8.86 1.40 -3.11
N LEU A 99 -9.18 2.29 -2.16
CA LEU A 99 -9.86 3.55 -2.44
C LEU A 99 -9.03 4.46 -3.36
N TYR A 100 -7.74 4.60 -3.08
CA TYR A 100 -6.87 5.44 -3.92
C TYR A 100 -6.84 4.94 -5.36
N ILE A 101 -6.65 3.64 -5.56
CA ILE A 101 -6.60 3.05 -6.89
C ILE A 101 -7.95 3.22 -7.60
N THR A 102 -9.06 3.01 -6.88
CA THR A 102 -10.41 3.21 -7.42
C THR A 102 -10.60 4.67 -7.87
N GLN A 103 -10.30 5.63 -7.01
CA GLN A 103 -10.40 7.05 -7.35
C GLN A 103 -9.49 7.43 -8.51
N TYR A 104 -8.29 6.87 -8.58
CA TYR A 104 -7.36 7.09 -9.67
C TYR A 104 -7.92 6.60 -11.01
N ILE A 105 -8.60 5.47 -11.03
CA ILE A 105 -9.26 4.95 -12.23
C ILE A 105 -10.41 5.87 -12.64
N LEU A 106 -11.25 6.29 -11.69
CA LEU A 106 -12.43 7.12 -11.97
C LEU A 106 -12.09 8.55 -12.41
N GLU A 107 -10.98 9.12 -11.97
CA GLU A 107 -10.64 10.51 -12.28
C GLU A 107 -9.52 10.67 -13.32
N VAL A 108 -8.54 9.78 -13.31
CA VAL A 108 -7.33 9.94 -14.14
C VAL A 108 -7.36 9.00 -15.33
N VAL A 109 -7.58 7.71 -15.10
CA VAL A 109 -7.52 6.69 -16.15
C VAL A 109 -8.63 6.89 -17.16
N ILE A 110 -9.83 7.24 -16.73
CA ILE A 110 -10.98 7.50 -17.62
C ILE A 110 -10.74 8.67 -18.60
N ASN A 111 -9.86 9.59 -18.24
CA ASN A 111 -9.52 10.74 -19.07
C ASN A 111 -8.32 10.50 -20.01
N GLU A 112 -7.71 9.31 -19.97
CA GLU A 112 -6.62 9.00 -20.89
C GLU A 112 -7.14 8.77 -22.30
N PRO A 113 -6.49 9.35 -23.32
CA PRO A 113 -6.96 9.28 -24.71
C PRO A 113 -7.13 7.86 -25.25
N ASP A 114 -6.31 6.93 -24.77
CA ASP A 114 -6.30 5.52 -25.20
C ASP A 114 -7.32 4.65 -24.42
N VAL A 115 -8.02 5.21 -23.42
CA VAL A 115 -9.07 4.53 -22.67
C VAL A 115 -10.42 4.91 -23.28
N ILE A 116 -11.17 3.90 -23.74
CA ILE A 116 -12.48 4.10 -24.37
C ILE A 116 -13.53 4.34 -23.30
N ASP A 117 -13.59 3.48 -22.29
CA ASP A 117 -14.55 3.62 -21.20
C ASP A 117 -14.12 2.82 -19.95
N VAL A 118 -14.74 3.16 -18.82
CA VAL A 118 -14.60 2.45 -17.53
C VAL A 118 -15.99 2.04 -17.07
N TYR A 119 -16.23 0.74 -16.94
CA TYR A 119 -17.53 0.16 -16.63
C TYR A 119 -17.64 -0.30 -15.18
N GLY A 120 -18.86 -0.26 -14.68
CA GLY A 120 -19.19 -0.64 -13.33
C GLY A 120 -19.45 0.54 -12.41
N THR A 121 -20.07 0.28 -11.29
CA THR A 121 -20.24 1.27 -10.23
C THR A 121 -18.94 1.44 -9.45
N ASP A 122 -18.75 2.58 -8.81
CA ASP A 122 -17.59 2.85 -7.96
C ASP A 122 -17.35 1.72 -6.94
N LYS A 123 -18.44 1.18 -6.39
CA LYS A 123 -18.39 0.07 -5.43
C LYS A 123 -17.90 -1.24 -6.06
N GLU A 124 -18.34 -1.57 -7.25
CA GLU A 124 -17.92 -2.79 -7.98
C GLU A 124 -16.43 -2.70 -8.35
N ILE A 125 -16.00 -1.55 -8.86
CA ILE A 125 -14.59 -1.27 -9.17
C ILE A 125 -13.74 -1.39 -7.90
N TYR A 126 -14.18 -0.78 -6.80
CA TYR A 126 -13.51 -0.90 -5.51
C TYR A 126 -13.40 -2.36 -5.04
N GLN A 127 -14.48 -3.14 -5.13
CA GLN A 127 -14.49 -4.54 -4.70
C GLN A 127 -13.51 -5.39 -5.49
N ALA A 128 -13.45 -5.22 -6.82
CA ALA A 128 -12.49 -5.90 -7.68
C ALA A 128 -11.05 -5.57 -7.28
N ILE A 129 -10.73 -4.30 -7.13
CA ILE A 129 -9.41 -3.81 -6.71
C ILE A 129 -9.07 -4.32 -5.31
N ASN A 130 -9.99 -4.20 -4.36
CA ASN A 130 -9.77 -4.59 -2.97
C ASN A 130 -9.51 -6.10 -2.83
N LYS A 131 -10.17 -6.93 -3.62
CA LYS A 131 -9.91 -8.37 -3.68
C LYS A 131 -8.46 -8.68 -4.09
N ILE A 132 -7.95 -7.98 -5.09
CA ILE A 132 -6.58 -8.14 -5.57
C ILE A 132 -5.58 -7.69 -4.50
N ILE A 133 -5.74 -6.48 -3.98
CA ILE A 133 -4.85 -5.89 -2.96
C ILE A 133 -4.84 -6.76 -1.70
N SER A 134 -6.00 -7.20 -1.22
CA SER A 134 -6.11 -8.05 -0.03
C SER A 134 -5.43 -9.41 -0.22
N ASN A 135 -5.59 -10.03 -1.38
CA ASN A 135 -4.94 -11.32 -1.67
C ASN A 135 -3.41 -11.20 -1.70
N ILE A 136 -2.89 -10.13 -2.30
CA ILE A 136 -1.44 -9.88 -2.33
C ILE A 136 -0.93 -9.54 -0.93
N ASN A 137 -1.69 -8.73 -0.16
CA ASN A 137 -1.32 -8.35 1.19
C ASN A 137 -1.25 -9.53 2.15
N ILE A 138 -2.21 -10.46 2.10
CA ILE A 138 -2.19 -11.67 2.93
C ILE A 138 -0.92 -12.51 2.68
N LYS A 139 -0.51 -12.64 1.42
CA LYS A 139 0.73 -13.34 1.06
C LYS A 139 1.96 -12.61 1.58
N PHE A 140 1.95 -11.29 1.49
CA PHE A 140 3.03 -10.45 1.99
C PHE A 140 3.16 -10.54 3.51
N GLU A 141 2.06 -10.42 4.25
CA GLU A 141 2.03 -10.54 5.71
C GLU A 141 2.58 -11.88 6.19
N ARG A 142 2.17 -12.98 5.54
CA ARG A 142 2.71 -14.32 5.86
C ARG A 142 4.21 -14.46 5.62
N ALA A 143 4.73 -13.79 4.59
CA ALA A 143 6.15 -13.79 4.32
C ALA A 143 6.90 -12.90 5.33
N GLU A 144 6.33 -11.75 5.71
CA GLU A 144 6.85 -10.87 6.75
C GLU A 144 6.91 -11.57 8.11
N GLU A 145 5.85 -12.27 8.52
CA GLU A 145 5.82 -13.06 9.75
C GLU A 145 6.97 -14.08 9.82
N LYS A 146 7.22 -14.80 8.73
CA LYS A 146 8.35 -15.74 8.64
C LYS A 146 9.71 -15.06 8.76
N ILE A 147 9.88 -13.89 8.17
CA ILE A 147 11.10 -13.08 8.27
C ILE A 147 11.33 -12.65 9.72
N LEU A 148 10.27 -12.13 10.36
CA LEU A 148 10.34 -11.71 11.77
C LEU A 148 10.62 -12.88 12.72
N GLU A 149 10.02 -14.05 12.45
CA GLU A 149 10.30 -15.28 13.18
C GLU A 149 11.76 -15.68 13.05
N GLN A 150 12.34 -15.67 11.85
CA GLN A 150 13.77 -15.95 11.64
C GLN A 150 14.68 -14.99 12.40
N LEU A 151 14.34 -13.69 12.42
CA LEU A 151 15.09 -12.70 13.19
C LEU A 151 15.00 -12.92 14.71
N SER A 152 13.84 -13.34 15.20
CA SER A 152 13.62 -13.59 16.63
C SER A 152 14.48 -14.72 17.19
N HIS A 153 14.91 -15.65 16.35
CA HIS A 153 15.81 -16.74 16.74
C HIS A 153 17.26 -16.28 16.93
N ASN A 154 17.61 -15.08 16.49
CA ASN A 154 18.95 -14.52 16.67
C ASN A 154 19.00 -13.57 17.86
N SER A 155 19.37 -14.10 19.02
CA SER A 155 19.45 -13.34 20.28
C SER A 155 20.46 -12.17 20.27
N SER A 156 21.36 -12.13 19.30
CA SER A 156 22.31 -11.02 19.15
C SER A 156 21.70 -9.78 18.47
N LEU A 157 20.54 -9.93 17.82
CA LEU A 157 19.86 -8.84 17.13
C LEU A 157 18.79 -8.23 18.03
N VAL A 158 19.04 -7.04 18.54
CA VAL A 158 18.08 -6.31 19.37
C VAL A 158 17.10 -5.56 18.47
N PRO A 159 15.77 -5.79 18.58
CA PRO A 159 14.77 -5.07 17.81
C PRO A 159 14.94 -3.55 17.91
N GLY A 160 14.97 -2.88 16.76
CA GLY A 160 15.19 -1.42 16.66
C GLY A 160 16.67 -1.00 16.69
N SER A 161 17.62 -1.93 16.79
CA SER A 161 19.04 -1.63 16.56
C SER A 161 19.34 -1.52 15.06
N ARG A 162 20.44 -0.83 14.71
CA ARG A 162 20.91 -0.73 13.33
C ARG A 162 21.18 -2.09 12.70
N ASP A 163 21.77 -3.00 13.44
CA ASP A 163 22.10 -4.36 12.96
C ASP A 163 20.84 -5.17 12.70
N TYR A 164 19.81 -5.00 13.55
CA TYR A 164 18.49 -5.59 13.33
C TYR A 164 17.83 -5.08 12.04
N GLU A 165 17.85 -3.76 11.82
CA GLU A 165 17.26 -3.16 10.62
C GLU A 165 17.99 -3.60 9.35
N ILE A 166 19.31 -3.72 9.37
CA ILE A 166 20.10 -4.24 8.25
C ILE A 166 19.74 -5.71 7.97
N ALA A 167 19.68 -6.54 8.99
CA ALA A 167 19.33 -7.95 8.85
C ALA A 167 17.89 -8.15 8.33
N LEU A 168 16.96 -7.33 8.82
CA LEU A 168 15.58 -7.29 8.38
C LEU A 168 15.49 -6.96 6.89
N ASP A 169 16.15 -5.89 6.46
CA ASP A 169 16.17 -5.46 5.05
C ASP A 169 16.77 -6.54 4.14
N GLN A 170 17.90 -7.14 4.54
CA GLN A 170 18.53 -8.24 3.80
C GLN A 170 17.60 -9.46 3.64
N LEU A 171 16.86 -9.83 4.69
CA LEU A 171 15.90 -10.94 4.63
C LEU A 171 14.71 -10.63 3.73
N PHE A 172 14.23 -9.37 3.73
CA PHE A 172 13.20 -8.94 2.79
C PHE A 172 13.68 -9.04 1.35
N HIS A 173 14.87 -8.51 1.03
CA HIS A 173 15.46 -8.62 -0.30
C HIS A 173 15.63 -10.08 -0.74
N LYS A 174 16.13 -10.93 0.14
CA LYS A 174 16.32 -12.36 -0.15
C LYS A 174 15.00 -13.10 -0.40
N THR A 175 13.96 -12.75 0.36
CA THR A 175 12.67 -13.47 0.33
C THR A 175 11.74 -12.95 -0.74
N MET A 176 11.73 -11.65 -1.00
CA MET A 176 10.77 -10.97 -1.86
C MET A 176 11.38 -10.39 -3.15
N GLY A 177 12.71 -10.44 -3.28
CA GLY A 177 13.43 -9.86 -4.42
C GLY A 177 13.74 -8.36 -4.24
N GLU A 178 14.25 -7.75 -5.30
CA GLU A 178 14.62 -6.32 -5.26
C GLU A 178 13.38 -5.42 -5.22
N PRO A 179 13.38 -4.41 -4.35
CA PRO A 179 12.28 -3.46 -4.27
C PRO A 179 12.26 -2.56 -5.52
N THR A 180 11.05 -2.26 -5.98
CA THR A 180 10.86 -1.35 -7.11
C THR A 180 11.16 0.08 -6.67
N GLY A 181 12.25 0.66 -7.14
CA GLY A 181 12.62 2.05 -6.87
C GLY A 181 14.02 2.27 -6.29
N GLY A 182 14.82 1.23 -6.16
CA GLY A 182 16.26 1.38 -5.97
C GLY A 182 16.88 1.87 -7.27
N ASN A 183 17.16 3.18 -7.37
CA ASN A 183 18.11 3.67 -8.37
C ASN A 183 19.46 3.05 -8.00
N PRO A 184 20.13 2.34 -8.91
CA PRO A 184 21.56 2.10 -8.72
C PRO A 184 22.25 3.47 -8.80
N GLN A 185 22.96 3.83 -7.76
CA GLN A 185 23.95 4.90 -7.81
C GLN A 185 25.08 4.49 -8.74
#